data_81b827a24bf0b35188cd548dcbd71142
#
_entry.id   81b827a24bf0b35188cd548dcbd71142
#
_cell.length_a   1.000
_cell.length_b   1.000
_cell.length_c   1.000
_cell.angle_alpha   90.00
_cell.angle_beta   90.00
_cell.angle_gamma   90.00
#
_symmetry.space_group_name_H-M   'P 1'
#
loop_
_entity.id
_entity.type
_entity.pdbx_description
1 polymer ?
#
loop_
_entity_poly.entity_id
_entity_poly.type
_entity_poly.pdbx_seq_one_letter_code
_entity_poly.pdbx_strand_id
1 'polypeptide(L)'
;ITVDPGRSIEYVAELALMTPYHYLVTLESESHWTHILRVDMNAPDFLVREVKDPNIRGVFRSLNEVYPIGASKPNSRYMGEILRVSNLHDVVHCQQEREFRFFSQDEIRRLELPGNLAIGKPSPYTHNIVAYMERPEDAIRVYALGLSQIRPDVQEVYLAAKALQEKLEINDLLLPIDHLATRVYSQNREVAILEWLSLSSYYYWGSYDIKDQNSSTNVTKSVHHSGEMRSPAKVFTANNTPYFVNHLEKLPSPTETFVRNYGPRLHHIALAVRDGERHGRENIEHVVAQIAAQGRDFLLDVIGSKEQGLKQIFSSASEHSSLIIEYVQRFGDFDGFFAKDNVAELTHAAGVEEELIELQAQSSGQSA
;
A
#
# COMPACT_ATOMS: atom_id res chain seq x y z
N ILE A 1 -6.71 0.36 -4.57
CA ILE A 1 -5.90 -0.74 -5.15
C ILE A 1 -6.61 -1.26 -6.38
N THR A 2 -5.90 -1.41 -7.50
CA THR A 2 -6.40 -2.11 -8.69
C THR A 2 -5.81 -3.51 -8.75
N VAL A 3 -6.58 -4.45 -9.31
CA VAL A 3 -6.15 -5.84 -9.54
C VAL A 3 -6.52 -6.26 -10.96
N ASP A 4 -5.88 -7.31 -11.44
CA ASP A 4 -6.18 -7.88 -12.74
C ASP A 4 -7.55 -8.58 -12.77
N PRO A 5 -8.17 -8.75 -13.96
CA PRO A 5 -9.46 -9.43 -14.10
C PRO A 5 -9.48 -10.81 -13.43
N GLY A 6 -10.53 -11.10 -12.68
CA GLY A 6 -10.73 -12.34 -11.96
C GLY A 6 -9.95 -12.48 -10.64
N ARG A 7 -9.29 -11.40 -10.15
CA ARG A 7 -8.44 -11.47 -8.95
C ARG A 7 -9.01 -10.79 -7.71
N SER A 8 -10.08 -10.01 -7.85
CA SER A 8 -10.56 -9.19 -6.73
C SER A 8 -11.18 -9.99 -5.59
N ILE A 9 -11.87 -11.09 -5.89
CA ILE A 9 -12.52 -11.92 -4.87
C ILE A 9 -11.47 -12.60 -3.98
N GLU A 10 -10.45 -13.21 -4.60
CA GLU A 10 -9.34 -13.84 -3.90
C GLU A 10 -8.54 -12.83 -3.09
N TYR A 11 -8.33 -11.62 -3.65
CA TYR A 11 -7.66 -10.55 -2.92
C TYR A 11 -8.48 -10.00 -1.75
N VAL A 12 -9.81 -9.95 -1.85
CA VAL A 12 -10.69 -9.63 -0.71
C VAL A 12 -10.57 -10.69 0.38
N ALA A 13 -10.53 -11.98 0.04
CA ALA A 13 -10.31 -13.06 0.99
C ALA A 13 -8.94 -12.95 1.68
N GLU A 14 -7.88 -12.64 0.92
CA GLU A 14 -6.54 -12.40 1.45
C GLU A 14 -6.54 -11.23 2.44
N LEU A 15 -7.10 -10.07 2.06
CA LEU A 15 -7.20 -8.93 2.96
C LEU A 15 -8.05 -9.23 4.20
N ALA A 16 -9.14 -9.98 4.06
CA ALA A 16 -9.99 -10.36 5.19
C ALA A 16 -9.26 -11.26 6.19
N LEU A 17 -8.38 -12.16 5.73
CA LEU A 17 -7.57 -13.01 6.61
C LEU A 17 -6.42 -12.24 7.26
N MET A 18 -5.73 -11.42 6.49
CA MET A 18 -4.48 -10.78 6.92
C MET A 18 -4.67 -9.42 7.61
N THR A 19 -5.88 -8.87 7.62
CA THR A 19 -6.14 -7.50 8.11
C THR A 19 -7.40 -7.44 8.99
N PRO A 20 -7.58 -6.38 9.80
CA PRO A 20 -8.81 -6.20 10.57
C PRO A 20 -10.02 -5.78 9.73
N TYR A 21 -9.86 -5.59 8.42
CA TYR A 21 -10.88 -5.00 7.55
C TYR A 21 -12.03 -5.96 7.24
N HIS A 22 -13.23 -5.40 7.16
CA HIS A 22 -14.48 -6.11 6.90
C HIS A 22 -15.06 -5.71 5.54
N TYR A 23 -15.49 -6.67 4.74
CA TYR A 23 -16.19 -6.39 3.49
C TYR A 23 -17.52 -5.67 3.78
N LEU A 24 -17.70 -4.51 3.18
CA LEU A 24 -18.88 -3.68 3.36
C LEU A 24 -19.84 -3.81 2.19
N VAL A 25 -19.39 -3.64 0.97
CA VAL A 25 -20.22 -3.56 -0.23
C VAL A 25 -19.38 -3.68 -1.50
N THR A 26 -20.01 -4.11 -2.58
CA THR A 26 -19.46 -3.97 -3.94
C THR A 26 -20.23 -2.90 -4.71
N LEU A 27 -19.50 -2.00 -5.33
CA LEU A 27 -20.02 -1.07 -6.31
C LEU A 27 -19.79 -1.66 -7.70
N GLU A 28 -20.86 -1.75 -8.47
CA GLU A 28 -20.82 -2.25 -9.84
C GLU A 28 -21.01 -1.11 -10.83
N SER A 29 -20.10 -0.98 -11.77
CA SER A 29 -20.24 -0.16 -12.96
C SER A 29 -20.24 -1.04 -14.22
N GLU A 30 -20.36 -0.43 -15.40
CA GLU A 30 -20.37 -1.16 -16.67
C GLU A 30 -19.10 -2.00 -16.82
N SER A 31 -17.92 -1.43 -16.55
CA SER A 31 -16.64 -2.05 -16.80
C SER A 31 -15.86 -2.47 -15.55
N HIS A 32 -16.34 -2.16 -14.34
CA HIS A 32 -15.59 -2.42 -13.12
C HIS A 32 -16.42 -2.99 -11.98
N TRP A 33 -15.73 -3.76 -11.11
CA TRP A 33 -16.13 -4.04 -9.74
C TRP A 33 -15.26 -3.21 -8.79
N THR A 34 -15.85 -2.65 -7.72
CA THR A 34 -15.09 -2.01 -6.64
C THR A 34 -15.61 -2.52 -5.30
N HIS A 35 -14.81 -3.30 -4.61
CA HIS A 35 -15.12 -3.81 -3.28
C HIS A 35 -14.60 -2.83 -2.23
N ILE A 36 -15.43 -2.48 -1.26
CA ILE A 36 -15.07 -1.60 -0.15
C ILE A 36 -14.91 -2.45 1.11
N LEU A 37 -13.76 -2.33 1.75
CA LEU A 37 -13.48 -2.94 3.04
C LEU A 37 -13.21 -1.85 4.08
N ARG A 38 -13.78 -1.99 5.27
CA ARG A 38 -13.75 -1.01 6.36
C ARG A 38 -13.45 -1.68 7.69
N VAL A 39 -12.71 -0.99 8.56
CA VAL A 39 -12.59 -1.35 10.01
C VAL A 39 -13.62 -0.55 10.80
N ASP A 40 -13.49 0.77 10.79
CA ASP A 40 -14.36 1.72 11.46
C ASP A 40 -14.36 3.06 10.73
N MET A 41 -15.09 4.05 11.24
CA MET A 41 -15.22 5.38 10.59
C MET A 41 -13.99 6.27 10.73
N ASN A 42 -13.02 5.89 11.55
CA ASN A 42 -11.83 6.68 11.86
C ASN A 42 -10.55 6.17 11.18
N ALA A 43 -10.62 4.96 10.60
CA ALA A 43 -9.53 4.38 9.82
C ALA A 43 -9.80 4.52 8.31
N PRO A 44 -8.77 4.56 7.45
CA PRO A 44 -8.98 4.55 6.01
C PRO A 44 -9.61 3.25 5.53
N ASP A 45 -10.48 3.34 4.53
CA ASP A 45 -11.06 2.18 3.85
C ASP A 45 -10.08 1.61 2.80
N PHE A 46 -10.19 0.31 2.50
CA PHE A 46 -9.65 -0.26 1.27
C PHE A 46 -10.71 -0.24 0.17
N LEU A 47 -10.32 0.22 -1.02
CA LEU A 47 -11.07 0.08 -2.25
C LEU A 47 -10.29 -0.85 -3.17
N VAL A 48 -10.82 -2.05 -3.39
CA VAL A 48 -10.27 -3.06 -4.31
C VAL A 48 -11.05 -2.98 -5.61
N ARG A 49 -10.39 -2.53 -6.67
CA ARG A 49 -11.00 -2.28 -7.98
C ARG A 49 -10.48 -3.27 -9.02
N GLU A 50 -11.40 -3.93 -9.71
CA GLU A 50 -11.13 -4.86 -10.80
C GLU A 50 -11.80 -4.39 -12.08
N VAL A 51 -11.11 -4.42 -13.19
CA VAL A 51 -11.71 -4.26 -14.53
C VAL A 51 -12.33 -5.60 -14.97
N LYS A 52 -13.59 -5.58 -15.45
CA LYS A 52 -14.34 -6.79 -15.85
C LYS A 52 -13.81 -7.43 -17.14
N ASP A 53 -13.36 -6.60 -18.08
CA ASP A 53 -12.84 -7.04 -19.38
C ASP A 53 -11.33 -6.76 -19.45
N PRO A 54 -10.50 -7.79 -19.68
CA PRO A 54 -9.05 -7.63 -19.80
C PRO A 54 -8.60 -6.73 -20.96
N ASN A 55 -9.48 -6.46 -21.92
CA ASN A 55 -9.19 -5.55 -23.03
C ASN A 55 -9.34 -4.07 -22.64
N ILE A 56 -10.05 -3.77 -21.57
CA ILE A 56 -10.19 -2.39 -21.06
C ILE A 56 -8.89 -1.96 -20.39
N ARG A 57 -8.35 -0.84 -20.81
CA ARG A 57 -7.15 -0.26 -20.19
C ARG A 57 -7.54 0.48 -18.91
N GLY A 58 -7.08 0.00 -17.78
CA GLY A 58 -7.11 0.74 -16.51
C GLY A 58 -6.16 1.94 -16.52
N VAL A 59 -6.31 2.84 -15.57
CA VAL A 59 -5.51 4.08 -15.44
C VAL A 59 -4.00 3.79 -15.44
N PHE A 60 -3.57 2.69 -14.86
CA PHE A 60 -2.16 2.35 -14.66
C PHE A 60 -1.61 1.31 -15.63
N ARG A 61 -2.42 0.75 -16.51
CA ARG A 61 -1.96 -0.31 -17.41
C ARG A 61 -0.73 0.10 -18.21
N SER A 62 -0.78 1.27 -18.82
CA SER A 62 0.35 1.79 -19.61
C SER A 62 1.61 2.02 -18.77
N LEU A 63 1.48 2.40 -17.51
CA LEU A 63 2.62 2.56 -16.61
C LEU A 63 3.24 1.21 -16.24
N ASN A 64 2.42 0.18 -15.98
CA ASN A 64 2.92 -1.14 -15.66
C ASN A 64 3.62 -1.80 -16.86
N GLU A 65 3.06 -1.64 -18.08
CA GLU A 65 3.59 -2.21 -19.33
C GLU A 65 5.01 -1.70 -19.69
N VAL A 66 5.48 -0.59 -19.11
CA VAL A 66 6.83 -0.03 -19.36
C VAL A 66 7.91 -0.72 -18.52
N TYR A 67 7.55 -1.43 -17.48
CA TYR A 67 8.50 -2.01 -16.53
C TYR A 67 8.58 -3.54 -16.70
N PRO A 68 9.78 -4.13 -16.64
CA PRO A 68 10.00 -5.54 -17.02
C PRO A 68 9.07 -6.51 -16.29
N ILE A 69 8.97 -6.39 -14.98
CA ILE A 69 8.17 -7.32 -14.16
C ILE A 69 6.73 -6.82 -14.00
N GLY A 70 6.53 -5.51 -13.95
CA GLY A 70 5.20 -4.91 -13.89
C GLY A 70 4.32 -5.25 -15.10
N ALA A 71 4.90 -5.54 -16.25
CA ALA A 71 4.15 -5.92 -17.46
C ALA A 71 3.38 -7.25 -17.33
N SER A 72 3.78 -8.14 -16.44
CA SER A 72 3.06 -9.40 -16.16
C SER A 72 1.74 -9.20 -15.42
N LYS A 73 1.57 -8.06 -14.73
CA LYS A 73 0.37 -7.69 -13.96
C LYS A 73 -0.06 -6.25 -14.27
N PRO A 74 -0.53 -5.97 -15.50
CA PRO A 74 -0.67 -4.59 -16.01
C PRO A 74 -1.70 -3.74 -15.27
N ASN A 75 -2.70 -4.33 -14.61
CA ASN A 75 -3.70 -3.60 -13.83
C ASN A 75 -3.44 -3.63 -12.31
N SER A 76 -2.60 -4.56 -11.83
CA SER A 76 -2.34 -4.70 -10.40
C SER A 76 -1.45 -3.57 -9.88
N ARG A 77 -2.03 -2.71 -9.04
CA ARG A 77 -1.30 -1.58 -8.48
C ARG A 77 -2.05 -0.94 -7.33
N TYR A 78 -1.29 -0.40 -6.38
CA TYR A 78 -1.81 0.64 -5.50
C TYR A 78 -2.10 1.90 -6.31
N MET A 79 -3.33 2.39 -6.25
CA MET A 79 -3.72 3.59 -7.01
C MET A 79 -3.25 4.87 -6.34
N GLY A 80 -3.40 4.95 -5.03
CA GLY A 80 -3.13 6.15 -4.26
C GLY A 80 -4.08 6.32 -3.09
N GLU A 81 -4.17 7.53 -2.59
CA GLU A 81 -4.91 7.92 -1.39
C GLU A 81 -6.07 8.85 -1.71
N ILE A 82 -7.19 8.65 -1.03
CA ILE A 82 -8.30 9.60 -1.00
C ILE A 82 -8.25 10.31 0.34
N LEU A 83 -8.03 11.62 0.32
CA LEU A 83 -7.92 12.46 1.50
C LEU A 83 -9.26 13.15 1.81
N ARG A 84 -9.65 13.10 3.09
CA ARG A 84 -10.78 13.87 3.57
C ARG A 84 -10.40 15.35 3.68
N VAL A 85 -11.27 16.22 3.19
CA VAL A 85 -11.11 17.68 3.27
C VAL A 85 -12.40 18.33 3.77
N SER A 86 -12.29 19.50 4.39
CA SER A 86 -13.44 20.24 4.90
C SER A 86 -14.24 20.97 3.80
N ASN A 87 -13.54 21.38 2.74
CA ASN A 87 -14.13 22.06 1.59
C ASN A 87 -13.41 21.62 0.32
N LEU A 88 -14.10 20.85 -0.52
CA LEU A 88 -13.54 20.30 -1.73
C LEU A 88 -13.22 21.36 -2.78
N HIS A 89 -14.10 22.38 -2.91
CA HIS A 89 -13.92 23.46 -3.88
C HIS A 89 -12.65 24.27 -3.59
N ASP A 90 -12.44 24.66 -2.33
CA ASP A 90 -11.29 25.48 -1.93
C ASP A 90 -9.97 24.72 -2.12
N VAL A 91 -9.97 23.43 -1.77
CA VAL A 91 -8.77 22.58 -1.97
C VAL A 91 -8.46 22.42 -3.46
N VAL A 92 -9.46 22.13 -4.29
CA VAL A 92 -9.26 21.99 -5.74
C VAL A 92 -8.75 23.29 -6.34
N HIS A 93 -9.34 24.44 -5.98
CA HIS A 93 -8.90 25.75 -6.45
C HIS A 93 -7.43 26.02 -6.06
N CYS A 94 -7.11 25.84 -4.78
CA CYS A 94 -5.75 26.04 -4.27
C CYS A 94 -4.72 25.14 -4.98
N GLN A 95 -5.05 23.90 -5.24
CA GLN A 95 -4.14 22.97 -5.93
C GLN A 95 -4.01 23.29 -7.42
N GLN A 96 -5.07 23.77 -8.07
CA GLN A 96 -5.00 24.22 -9.47
C GLN A 96 -4.15 25.49 -9.63
N GLU A 97 -4.19 26.41 -8.68
CA GLU A 97 -3.29 27.59 -8.65
C GLU A 97 -1.79 27.20 -8.52
N ARG A 98 -1.52 26.00 -7.95
CA ARG A 98 -0.18 25.40 -7.88
C ARG A 98 0.13 24.49 -9.08
N GLU A 99 -0.67 24.59 -10.15
CA GLU A 99 -0.52 23.80 -11.38
C GLU A 99 -0.74 22.30 -11.21
N PHE A 100 -1.30 21.84 -10.07
CA PHE A 100 -1.65 20.44 -9.87
C PHE A 100 -2.82 20.06 -10.80
N ARG A 101 -2.67 18.94 -11.51
CA ARG A 101 -3.62 18.53 -12.54
C ARG A 101 -4.59 17.49 -12.03
N PHE A 102 -5.88 17.76 -12.24
CA PHE A 102 -6.97 16.82 -11.99
C PHE A 102 -7.42 16.13 -13.27
N PHE A 103 -8.06 14.97 -13.13
CA PHE A 103 -8.84 14.39 -14.24
C PHE A 103 -10.05 15.28 -14.53
N SER A 104 -10.31 15.50 -15.83
CA SER A 104 -11.52 16.19 -16.27
C SER A 104 -12.75 15.30 -16.06
N GLN A 105 -13.95 15.89 -16.04
CA GLN A 105 -15.20 15.13 -15.91
C GLN A 105 -15.40 14.11 -17.05
N ASP A 106 -14.91 14.38 -18.24
CA ASP A 106 -14.95 13.46 -19.37
C ASP A 106 -14.02 12.25 -19.15
N GLU A 107 -12.83 12.50 -18.61
CA GLU A 107 -11.89 11.43 -18.27
C GLU A 107 -12.43 10.59 -17.11
N ILE A 108 -13.01 11.23 -16.07
CA ILE A 108 -13.65 10.54 -14.94
C ILE A 108 -14.75 9.61 -15.45
N ARG A 109 -15.63 10.08 -16.35
CA ARG A 109 -16.68 9.26 -16.94
C ARG A 109 -16.11 8.11 -17.76
N ARG A 110 -15.15 8.39 -18.63
CA ARG A 110 -14.52 7.37 -19.50
C ARG A 110 -13.78 6.28 -18.70
N LEU A 111 -13.15 6.65 -17.60
CA LEU A 111 -12.40 5.73 -16.73
C LEU A 111 -13.28 5.14 -15.62
N GLU A 112 -14.57 5.53 -15.57
CA GLU A 112 -15.52 5.14 -14.53
C GLU A 112 -14.97 5.37 -13.12
N LEU A 113 -14.25 6.48 -12.92
CA LEU A 113 -13.76 6.89 -11.62
C LEU A 113 -14.90 7.54 -10.81
N PRO A 114 -14.84 7.50 -9.47
CA PRO A 114 -15.87 8.12 -8.63
C PRO A 114 -16.08 9.61 -8.92
N GLY A 115 -17.29 10.00 -9.34
CA GLY A 115 -17.59 11.34 -9.86
C GLY A 115 -17.69 12.44 -8.80
N ASN A 116 -17.85 12.06 -7.52
CA ASN A 116 -17.93 13.00 -6.39
C ASN A 116 -16.56 13.27 -5.75
N LEU A 117 -15.49 12.76 -6.33
CA LEU A 117 -14.12 13.01 -5.91
C LEU A 117 -13.45 14.01 -6.83
N ALA A 118 -12.58 14.83 -6.30
CA ALA A 118 -11.57 15.50 -7.10
C ALA A 118 -10.35 14.57 -7.21
N ILE A 119 -10.10 14.00 -8.37
CA ILE A 119 -9.08 12.97 -8.59
C ILE A 119 -7.92 13.58 -9.34
N GLY A 120 -6.75 13.64 -8.71
CA GLY A 120 -5.51 14.11 -9.32
C GLY A 120 -5.01 13.16 -10.40
N LYS A 121 -4.21 13.67 -11.32
CA LYS A 121 -3.44 12.83 -12.25
C LYS A 121 -2.37 12.05 -11.48
N PRO A 122 -1.94 10.88 -11.97
CA PRO A 122 -0.82 10.17 -11.36
C PRO A 122 0.42 11.06 -11.23
N SER A 123 1.02 11.05 -10.04
CA SER A 123 2.27 11.76 -9.77
C SER A 123 3.37 11.31 -10.76
N PRO A 124 4.16 12.23 -11.31
CA PRO A 124 5.32 11.85 -12.14
C PRO A 124 6.45 11.21 -11.33
N TYR A 125 6.42 11.32 -10.00
CA TYR A 125 7.48 10.85 -9.11
C TYR A 125 7.16 9.53 -8.42
N THR A 126 5.89 9.31 -8.06
CA THR A 126 5.43 8.11 -7.34
C THR A 126 4.46 7.26 -8.15
N HIS A 127 3.93 7.80 -9.24
CA HIS A 127 2.82 7.29 -10.03
C HIS A 127 1.52 7.06 -9.22
N ASN A 128 1.48 7.44 -7.95
CA ASN A 128 0.26 7.38 -7.14
C ASN A 128 -0.67 8.54 -7.49
N ILE A 129 -1.95 8.34 -7.22
CA ILE A 129 -3.00 9.35 -7.32
C ILE A 129 -3.27 9.90 -5.93
N VAL A 130 -3.43 11.22 -5.81
CA VAL A 130 -4.08 11.85 -4.67
C VAL A 130 -5.45 12.34 -5.10
N ALA A 131 -6.47 11.94 -4.36
CA ALA A 131 -7.83 12.39 -4.58
C ALA A 131 -8.38 13.02 -3.28
N TYR A 132 -9.41 13.84 -3.41
CA TYR A 132 -10.04 14.53 -2.28
C TYR A 132 -11.52 14.23 -2.21
N MET A 133 -12.05 14.10 -0.98
CA MET A 133 -13.47 13.99 -0.68
C MET A 133 -13.85 14.91 0.49
N GLU A 134 -15.09 15.40 0.52
CA GLU A 134 -15.59 16.27 1.58
C GLU A 134 -16.34 15.50 2.67
N ARG A 135 -17.11 14.49 2.30
CA ARG A 135 -18.03 13.78 3.20
C ARG A 135 -17.84 12.28 3.18
N PRO A 136 -17.02 11.73 4.07
CA PRO A 136 -16.84 10.28 4.15
C PRO A 136 -18.05 9.54 4.77
N GLU A 137 -18.98 10.23 5.45
CA GLU A 137 -20.18 9.65 6.03
C GLU A 137 -21.04 8.98 4.96
N ASP A 138 -21.06 9.57 3.76
CA ASP A 138 -21.74 9.03 2.58
C ASP A 138 -20.78 8.20 1.69
N ALA A 139 -19.79 7.55 2.26
CA ALA A 139 -18.73 6.87 1.50
C ALA A 139 -19.27 5.94 0.40
N ILE A 140 -20.33 5.19 0.68
CA ILE A 140 -20.98 4.34 -0.32
C ILE A 140 -21.56 5.19 -1.46
N ARG A 141 -22.19 6.32 -1.18
CA ARG A 141 -22.70 7.27 -2.20
C ARG A 141 -21.57 7.96 -2.94
N VAL A 142 -20.52 8.34 -2.22
CA VAL A 142 -19.34 9.03 -2.78
C VAL A 142 -18.65 8.17 -3.80
N TYR A 143 -18.56 6.85 -3.55
CA TYR A 143 -17.95 5.90 -4.48
C TYR A 143 -18.93 5.34 -5.52
N ALA A 144 -20.24 5.55 -5.35
CA ALA A 144 -21.25 4.93 -6.21
C ALA A 144 -21.33 5.60 -7.58
N LEU A 145 -20.76 4.93 -8.57
CA LEU A 145 -21.00 5.19 -10.00
C LEU A 145 -21.99 4.23 -10.63
N GLY A 146 -22.51 3.28 -9.85
CA GLY A 146 -23.37 2.21 -10.29
C GLY A 146 -24.20 1.62 -9.15
N LEU A 147 -24.64 0.38 -9.33
CA LEU A 147 -25.38 -0.35 -8.32
C LEU A 147 -24.48 -0.72 -7.13
N SER A 148 -24.99 -0.44 -5.94
CA SER A 148 -24.36 -0.87 -4.68
C SER A 148 -25.06 -2.15 -4.20
N GLN A 149 -24.30 -3.22 -3.96
CA GLN A 149 -24.85 -4.50 -3.54
C GLN A 149 -23.87 -5.33 -2.71
N ILE A 150 -24.42 -6.17 -1.85
CA ILE A 150 -23.65 -7.28 -1.28
C ILE A 150 -23.60 -8.39 -2.32
N ARG A 151 -22.41 -8.73 -2.80
CA ARG A 151 -22.21 -9.84 -3.72
C ARG A 151 -22.09 -11.14 -2.93
N PRO A 152 -22.93 -12.15 -3.20
CA PRO A 152 -22.91 -13.41 -2.44
C PRO A 152 -21.56 -14.14 -2.50
N ASP A 153 -20.93 -14.19 -3.67
CA ASP A 153 -19.61 -14.81 -3.88
C ASP A 153 -18.48 -14.14 -3.08
N VAL A 154 -18.46 -12.82 -3.05
CA VAL A 154 -17.50 -12.02 -2.24
C VAL A 154 -17.78 -12.19 -0.76
N GLN A 155 -19.06 -12.17 -0.37
CA GLN A 155 -19.49 -12.35 1.02
C GLN A 155 -19.11 -13.73 1.57
N GLU A 156 -19.25 -14.78 0.76
CA GLU A 156 -18.90 -16.14 1.14
C GLU A 156 -17.42 -16.28 1.47
N VAL A 157 -16.53 -15.86 0.56
CA VAL A 157 -15.08 -15.94 0.79
C VAL A 157 -14.61 -15.06 1.94
N TYR A 158 -15.21 -13.89 2.08
CA TYR A 158 -14.95 -12.98 3.20
C TYR A 158 -15.33 -13.62 4.54
N LEU A 159 -16.53 -14.20 4.66
CA LEU A 159 -16.98 -14.85 5.89
C LEU A 159 -16.11 -16.06 6.25
N ALA A 160 -15.72 -16.86 5.26
CA ALA A 160 -14.80 -17.97 5.46
C ALA A 160 -13.43 -17.49 6.00
N ALA A 161 -12.87 -16.42 5.43
CA ALA A 161 -11.62 -15.85 5.87
C ALA A 161 -11.71 -15.29 7.30
N LYS A 162 -12.81 -14.62 7.66
CA LYS A 162 -13.04 -14.10 9.03
C LYS A 162 -13.25 -15.22 10.05
N ALA A 163 -14.00 -16.25 9.72
CA ALA A 163 -14.15 -17.42 10.60
C ALA A 163 -12.80 -18.12 10.85
N LEU A 164 -11.96 -18.18 9.80
CA LEU A 164 -10.59 -18.68 9.96
C LEU A 164 -9.75 -17.77 10.86
N GLN A 165 -9.81 -16.45 10.69
CA GLN A 165 -9.11 -15.47 11.51
C GLN A 165 -9.49 -15.61 13.01
N GLU A 166 -10.78 -15.81 13.30
CA GLU A 166 -11.27 -16.09 14.66
C GLU A 166 -10.72 -17.41 15.22
N LYS A 167 -10.77 -18.48 14.42
CA LYS A 167 -10.24 -19.81 14.78
C LYS A 167 -8.73 -19.78 15.07
N LEU A 168 -8.00 -18.93 14.40
CA LEU A 168 -6.57 -18.70 14.58
C LEU A 168 -6.26 -17.75 15.77
N GLU A 169 -7.28 -17.20 16.39
CA GLU A 169 -7.18 -16.25 17.52
C GLU A 169 -6.32 -15.01 17.21
N ILE A 170 -6.44 -14.49 15.98
CA ILE A 170 -5.71 -13.30 15.53
C ILE A 170 -6.61 -12.08 15.24
N ASN A 171 -7.92 -12.26 15.26
CA ASN A 171 -8.90 -11.24 14.88
C ASN A 171 -8.85 -9.97 15.75
N ASP A 172 -8.57 -10.10 17.03
CA ASP A 172 -8.45 -8.99 17.99
C ASP A 172 -7.02 -8.44 18.12
N LEU A 173 -6.04 -9.10 17.49
CA LEU A 173 -4.64 -8.68 17.48
C LEU A 173 -4.29 -7.74 16.33
N LEU A 174 -4.97 -7.89 15.20
CA LEU A 174 -4.75 -7.05 14.02
C LEU A 174 -5.44 -5.70 14.20
N LEU A 175 -4.71 -4.64 13.93
CA LEU A 175 -5.15 -3.26 14.05
C LEU A 175 -5.06 -2.55 12.68
N PRO A 176 -5.67 -1.36 12.52
CA PRO A 176 -5.62 -0.61 11.27
C PRO A 176 -4.20 -0.30 10.77
N ILE A 177 -4.12 0.30 9.57
CA ILE A 177 -2.87 0.68 8.92
C ILE A 177 -2.03 1.59 9.81
N ASP A 178 -0.78 1.19 10.07
CA ASP A 178 0.26 1.98 10.75
C ASP A 178 0.89 2.98 9.77
N HIS A 179 1.36 2.47 8.61
CA HIS A 179 1.97 3.30 7.58
C HIS A 179 1.87 2.69 6.17
N LEU A 180 2.16 3.53 5.20
CA LEU A 180 2.19 3.23 3.77
C LEU A 180 3.57 3.61 3.22
N ALA A 181 4.34 2.66 2.68
CA ALA A 181 5.68 2.93 2.20
C ALA A 181 5.77 2.88 0.68
N THR A 182 6.19 3.98 0.09
CA THR A 182 6.36 4.17 -1.35
C THR A 182 7.84 4.18 -1.69
N ARG A 183 8.23 3.38 -2.68
CA ARG A 183 9.59 3.37 -3.25
C ARG A 183 9.67 4.33 -4.43
N VAL A 184 10.73 5.15 -4.46
CA VAL A 184 10.97 6.13 -5.52
C VAL A 184 12.44 6.09 -5.96
N TYR A 185 12.72 6.63 -7.14
CA TYR A 185 14.10 6.84 -7.57
C TYR A 185 14.82 7.83 -6.65
N SER A 186 16.12 7.62 -6.46
CA SER A 186 16.99 8.50 -5.66
C SER A 186 16.85 9.97 -6.05
N GLN A 187 16.90 10.29 -7.33
CA GLN A 187 16.78 11.66 -7.83
C GLN A 187 15.39 12.29 -7.65
N ASN A 188 14.36 11.48 -7.37
CA ASN A 188 13.00 11.96 -7.20
C ASN A 188 12.54 12.01 -5.74
N ARG A 189 13.37 11.59 -4.78
CA ARG A 189 13.00 11.44 -3.37
C ARG A 189 12.47 12.75 -2.77
N GLU A 190 13.22 13.82 -2.88
CA GLU A 190 12.87 15.09 -2.27
C GLU A 190 11.60 15.70 -2.91
N VAL A 191 11.51 15.64 -4.24
CA VAL A 191 10.35 16.19 -4.94
C VAL A 191 9.08 15.36 -4.71
N ALA A 192 9.19 14.04 -4.55
CA ALA A 192 8.07 13.19 -4.17
C ALA A 192 7.54 13.52 -2.77
N ILE A 193 8.45 13.75 -1.82
CA ILE A 193 8.08 14.17 -0.45
C ILE A 193 7.42 15.55 -0.48
N LEU A 194 8.03 16.53 -1.15
CA LEU A 194 7.49 17.89 -1.26
C LEU A 194 6.12 17.92 -1.95
N GLU A 195 5.93 17.13 -3.00
CA GLU A 195 4.63 16.97 -3.65
C GLU A 195 3.59 16.46 -2.64
N TRP A 196 3.90 15.38 -1.91
CA TRP A 196 2.99 14.84 -0.90
C TRP A 196 2.63 15.85 0.18
N LEU A 197 3.63 16.58 0.71
CA LEU A 197 3.41 17.61 1.73
C LEU A 197 2.58 18.78 1.21
N SER A 198 2.66 19.08 -0.10
CA SER A 198 1.85 20.14 -0.71
C SER A 198 0.42 19.73 -1.00
N LEU A 199 0.16 18.43 -1.15
CA LEU A 199 -1.15 17.86 -1.47
C LEU A 199 -1.94 17.36 -0.25
N SER A 200 -1.33 17.37 0.94
CA SER A 200 -1.92 16.75 2.13
C SER A 200 -1.72 17.59 3.39
N SER A 201 -2.33 17.17 4.49
CA SER A 201 -2.12 17.75 5.83
C SER A 201 -0.97 17.08 6.59
N TYR A 202 -0.02 16.50 5.86
CA TYR A 202 1.14 15.84 6.44
C TYR A 202 2.29 16.80 6.63
N TYR A 203 3.17 16.48 7.58
CA TYR A 203 4.42 17.17 7.82
C TYR A 203 5.58 16.18 7.81
N TYR A 204 6.77 16.65 7.51
CA TYR A 204 7.98 15.84 7.57
C TYR A 204 8.35 15.58 9.03
N TRP A 205 8.37 14.29 9.42
CA TRP A 205 8.69 13.89 10.79
C TRP A 205 10.17 13.59 10.98
N GLY A 206 10.81 12.87 10.04
CA GLY A 206 12.22 12.51 10.14
C GLY A 206 12.66 11.49 9.11
N SER A 207 13.93 11.06 9.22
CA SER A 207 14.52 10.06 8.32
C SER A 207 15.46 9.11 9.03
N TYR A 208 15.59 7.92 8.44
CA TYR A 208 16.59 6.91 8.79
C TYR A 208 17.51 6.69 7.60
N ASP A 209 18.82 6.93 7.81
CA ASP A 209 19.86 6.74 6.79
C ASP A 209 20.61 5.44 7.08
N ILE A 210 20.56 4.50 6.13
CA ILE A 210 21.20 3.20 6.18
C ILE A 210 22.36 3.21 5.19
N LYS A 211 23.49 3.74 5.62
CA LYS A 211 24.66 4.06 4.77
C LYS A 211 25.25 2.85 4.07
N ASP A 212 25.40 1.74 4.78
CA ASP A 212 25.95 0.47 4.30
C ASP A 212 25.08 -0.20 3.23
N GLN A 213 23.79 0.16 3.19
CA GLN A 213 22.85 -0.28 2.17
C GLN A 213 22.50 0.79 1.15
N ASN A 214 23.16 1.95 1.21
CA ASN A 214 22.88 3.06 0.31
C ASN A 214 21.37 3.42 0.25
N SER A 215 20.69 3.40 1.40
CA SER A 215 19.24 3.56 1.48
C SER A 215 18.83 4.59 2.52
N SER A 216 17.75 5.29 2.27
CA SER A 216 17.10 6.17 3.24
C SER A 216 15.60 5.93 3.29
N THR A 217 15.06 5.99 4.51
CA THR A 217 13.64 5.89 4.81
C THR A 217 13.17 7.21 5.41
N ASN A 218 12.24 7.88 4.74
CA ASN A 218 11.78 9.22 5.10
C ASN A 218 10.32 9.14 5.53
N VAL A 219 10.01 9.61 6.73
CA VAL A 219 8.71 9.50 7.37
C VAL A 219 7.98 10.83 7.36
N THR A 220 6.74 10.82 6.91
CA THR A 220 5.80 11.93 7.07
C THR A 220 4.61 11.47 7.90
N LYS A 221 4.13 12.32 8.81
CA LYS A 221 2.97 12.05 9.67
C LYS A 221 1.87 13.06 9.38
N SER A 222 0.62 12.61 9.46
CA SER A 222 -0.52 13.52 9.44
C SER A 222 -0.62 14.29 10.74
N VAL A 223 -1.10 15.53 10.68
CA VAL A 223 -1.52 16.27 11.88
C VAL A 223 -2.65 15.55 12.63
N HIS A 224 -3.34 14.65 11.98
CA HIS A 224 -4.40 13.78 12.51
C HIS A 224 -3.93 12.35 12.80
N HIS A 225 -2.62 12.13 12.95
CA HIS A 225 -2.06 10.79 13.23
C HIS A 225 -2.43 10.27 14.62
N SER A 226 -2.66 11.15 15.56
CA SER A 226 -3.09 10.84 16.93
C SER A 226 -4.52 11.29 17.21
N GLY A 227 -5.18 10.64 18.17
CA GLY A 227 -6.54 10.94 18.56
C GLY A 227 -7.58 10.05 17.86
N GLU A 228 -8.78 10.61 17.60
CA GLU A 228 -9.90 9.85 17.03
C GLU A 228 -9.71 9.49 15.55
N MET A 229 -8.95 10.29 14.79
CA MET A 229 -8.66 10.06 13.38
C MET A 229 -7.33 9.32 13.20
N ARG A 230 -7.36 8.11 12.67
CA ARG A 230 -6.20 7.25 12.47
C ARG A 230 -5.64 7.39 11.05
N SER A 231 -5.06 8.52 10.76
CA SER A 231 -4.36 8.70 9.48
C SER A 231 -3.01 7.97 9.54
N PRO A 232 -2.75 6.96 8.68
CA PRO A 232 -1.48 6.24 8.66
C PRO A 232 -0.34 7.19 8.29
N ALA A 233 0.88 6.91 8.75
CA ALA A 233 2.03 7.64 8.26
C ALA A 233 2.29 7.32 6.78
N LYS A 234 2.89 8.25 6.05
CA LYS A 234 3.38 8.04 4.68
C LYS A 234 4.90 8.04 4.70
N VAL A 235 5.47 6.96 4.18
CA VAL A 235 6.91 6.71 4.16
C VAL A 235 7.40 6.70 2.72
N PHE A 236 8.55 7.34 2.48
CA PHE A 236 9.23 7.34 1.19
C PHE A 236 10.60 6.70 1.35
N THR A 237 10.87 5.66 0.59
CA THR A 237 12.16 4.99 0.57
C THR A 237 12.85 5.18 -0.78
N ALA A 238 14.14 5.44 -0.74
CA ALA A 238 14.97 5.61 -1.93
C ALA A 238 16.41 5.21 -1.63
N ASN A 239 17.19 4.92 -2.67
CA ASN A 239 18.62 4.87 -2.52
C ASN A 239 19.18 6.29 -2.26
N ASN A 240 20.33 6.37 -1.59
CA ASN A 240 20.98 7.67 -1.32
C ASN A 240 21.66 8.24 -2.59
N THR A 241 22.10 7.35 -3.48
CA THR A 241 22.75 7.70 -4.73
C THR A 241 22.00 7.12 -5.93
N PRO A 242 21.98 7.79 -7.09
CA PRO A 242 21.33 7.30 -8.29
C PRO A 242 21.93 5.97 -8.78
N TYR A 243 21.12 5.16 -9.46
CA TYR A 243 21.49 3.82 -9.94
C TYR A 243 22.79 3.77 -10.73
N PHE A 244 23.05 4.74 -11.62
CA PHE A 244 24.26 4.74 -12.41
C PHE A 244 25.53 4.89 -11.54
N VAL A 245 25.46 5.64 -10.43
CA VAL A 245 26.54 5.74 -9.44
C VAL A 245 26.70 4.43 -8.70
N ASN A 246 25.58 3.84 -8.26
CA ASN A 246 25.58 2.54 -7.57
C ASN A 246 26.28 1.47 -8.41
N HIS A 247 25.98 1.44 -9.72
CA HIS A 247 26.57 0.48 -10.65
C HIS A 247 28.08 0.68 -10.83
N LEU A 248 28.55 1.90 -10.95
CA LEU A 248 29.98 2.24 -11.06
C LEU A 248 30.75 1.94 -9.79
N GLU A 249 30.19 2.31 -8.65
CA GLU A 249 30.83 2.14 -7.33
C GLU A 249 30.50 0.78 -6.67
N LYS A 250 29.71 -0.07 -7.34
CA LYS A 250 29.21 -1.36 -6.82
C LYS A 250 28.51 -1.22 -5.45
N LEU A 251 27.76 -0.15 -5.26
CA LEU A 251 26.96 0.07 -4.07
C LEU A 251 25.67 -0.77 -4.10
N PRO A 252 25.15 -1.20 -2.95
CA PRO A 252 23.83 -1.82 -2.87
C PRO A 252 22.74 -0.92 -3.46
N SER A 253 21.73 -1.51 -4.09
CA SER A 253 20.66 -0.79 -4.77
C SER A 253 19.27 -1.39 -4.50
N PRO A 254 18.91 -1.71 -3.24
CA PRO A 254 17.72 -2.50 -2.94
C PRO A 254 16.41 -1.80 -3.34
N THR A 255 16.34 -0.49 -3.19
CA THR A 255 15.13 0.29 -3.54
C THR A 255 15.04 0.54 -5.03
N GLU A 256 16.14 0.93 -5.69
CA GLU A 256 16.12 1.21 -7.13
C GLU A 256 15.98 -0.04 -7.99
N THR A 257 16.44 -1.21 -7.52
CA THR A 257 16.15 -2.48 -8.17
C THR A 257 14.64 -2.71 -8.29
N PHE A 258 13.91 -2.55 -7.20
CA PHE A 258 12.45 -2.61 -7.22
C PHE A 258 11.84 -1.56 -8.17
N VAL A 259 12.27 -0.30 -8.08
CA VAL A 259 11.70 0.77 -8.90
C VAL A 259 11.97 0.58 -10.39
N ARG A 260 13.10 -0.02 -10.75
CA ARG A 260 13.41 -0.39 -12.14
C ARG A 260 12.52 -1.52 -12.67
N ASN A 261 12.18 -2.46 -11.81
CA ASN A 261 11.37 -3.64 -12.17
C ASN A 261 9.88 -3.34 -12.25
N TYR A 262 9.37 -2.49 -11.36
CA TYR A 262 7.92 -2.25 -11.18
C TYR A 262 7.51 -0.79 -11.39
N GLY A 263 8.45 0.13 -11.47
CA GLY A 263 8.22 1.58 -11.43
C GLY A 263 8.06 2.12 -10.01
N PRO A 264 8.15 3.46 -9.84
CA PRO A 264 7.83 4.12 -8.58
C PRO A 264 6.41 3.77 -8.15
N ARG A 265 6.25 3.25 -6.93
CA ARG A 265 4.94 2.84 -6.41
C ARG A 265 4.97 2.52 -4.91
N LEU A 266 3.79 2.32 -4.34
CA LEU A 266 3.68 1.70 -3.02
C LEU A 266 4.33 0.32 -3.04
N HIS A 267 5.17 0.04 -2.04
CA HIS A 267 5.82 -1.24 -1.82
C HIS A 267 5.05 -2.09 -0.81
N HIS A 268 4.73 -1.52 0.36
CA HIS A 268 4.02 -2.24 1.41
C HIS A 268 3.00 -1.38 2.13
N ILE A 269 2.06 -2.08 2.75
CA ILE A 269 1.06 -1.56 3.68
C ILE A 269 1.36 -2.19 5.03
N ALA A 270 1.75 -1.38 6.00
CA ALA A 270 2.00 -1.85 7.35
C ALA A 270 0.74 -1.80 8.20
N LEU A 271 0.47 -2.88 8.90
CA LEU A 271 -0.63 -3.02 9.86
C LEU A 271 -0.06 -3.07 11.26
N ALA A 272 -0.66 -2.32 12.17
CA ALA A 272 -0.31 -2.43 13.57
C ALA A 272 -0.80 -3.76 14.15
N VAL A 273 0.00 -4.36 15.01
CA VAL A 273 -0.36 -5.51 15.85
C VAL A 273 -0.45 -5.01 17.29
N ARG A 274 -1.50 -5.44 18.01
CA ARG A 274 -1.72 -5.08 19.40
C ARG A 274 -0.53 -5.47 20.26
N ASP A 275 -0.07 -4.57 21.13
CA ASP A 275 0.96 -4.87 22.10
C ASP A 275 0.49 -5.96 23.09
N GLY A 276 1.42 -6.81 23.52
CA GLY A 276 1.17 -7.90 24.44
C GLY A 276 1.61 -9.26 23.90
N GLU A 277 1.17 -10.30 24.60
CA GLU A 277 1.53 -11.69 24.35
C GLU A 277 0.29 -12.58 24.29
N ARG A 278 0.35 -13.64 23.46
CA ARG A 278 -0.65 -14.70 23.38
C ARG A 278 0.04 -16.06 23.36
N HIS A 279 -0.43 -16.98 24.19
CA HIS A 279 0.14 -18.34 24.35
C HIS A 279 1.66 -18.35 24.61
N GLY A 280 2.17 -17.36 25.39
CA GLY A 280 3.60 -17.25 25.72
C GLY A 280 4.50 -16.79 24.58
N ARG A 281 3.92 -16.19 23.55
CA ARG A 281 4.63 -15.52 22.43
C ARG A 281 4.13 -14.10 22.31
N GLU A 282 4.98 -13.20 21.83
CA GLU A 282 4.54 -11.86 21.46
C GLU A 282 3.48 -11.93 20.36
N ASN A 283 2.53 -11.01 20.38
CA ASN A 283 1.36 -11.05 19.51
C ASN A 283 1.74 -11.09 18.02
N ILE A 284 2.78 -10.37 17.59
CA ILE A 284 3.26 -10.40 16.22
C ILE A 284 3.77 -11.80 15.82
N GLU A 285 4.50 -12.48 16.71
CA GLU A 285 5.00 -13.83 16.45
C GLU A 285 3.85 -14.85 16.37
N HIS A 286 2.80 -14.66 17.21
CA HIS A 286 1.59 -15.47 17.12
C HIS A 286 0.88 -15.24 15.78
N VAL A 287 0.61 -13.98 15.39
CA VAL A 287 -0.04 -13.62 14.12
C VAL A 287 0.71 -14.22 12.94
N VAL A 288 2.02 -14.02 12.88
CA VAL A 288 2.86 -14.52 11.76
C VAL A 288 2.82 -16.04 11.69
N ALA A 289 3.01 -16.74 12.81
CA ALA A 289 2.98 -18.19 12.85
C ALA A 289 1.63 -18.76 12.38
N GLN A 290 0.52 -18.14 12.78
CA GLN A 290 -0.83 -18.58 12.38
C GLN A 290 -1.08 -18.35 10.88
N ILE A 291 -0.68 -17.21 10.35
CA ILE A 291 -0.87 -16.87 8.92
C ILE A 291 0.08 -17.71 8.05
N ALA A 292 1.33 -17.93 8.46
CA ALA A 292 2.25 -18.81 7.75
C ALA A 292 1.74 -20.25 7.66
N ALA A 293 1.11 -20.75 8.72
CA ALA A 293 0.48 -22.08 8.71
C ALA A 293 -0.69 -22.22 7.72
N GLN A 294 -1.21 -21.10 7.20
CA GLN A 294 -2.22 -21.09 6.12
C GLN A 294 -1.58 -20.98 4.71
N GLY A 295 -0.27 -21.13 4.61
CA GLY A 295 0.45 -21.11 3.32
C GLY A 295 0.83 -19.71 2.84
N ARG A 296 0.85 -18.72 3.73
CA ARG A 296 1.34 -17.38 3.39
C ARG A 296 2.81 -17.25 3.78
N ASP A 297 3.66 -16.97 2.80
CA ASP A 297 5.09 -16.83 3.04
C ASP A 297 5.46 -15.46 3.63
N PHE A 298 6.56 -15.44 4.37
CA PHE A 298 7.19 -14.23 4.90
C PHE A 298 8.66 -14.20 4.46
N LEU A 299 9.22 -13.00 4.28
CA LEU A 299 10.58 -12.84 3.70
C LEU A 299 11.69 -13.25 4.66
N LEU A 300 11.43 -13.21 5.95
CA LEU A 300 12.39 -13.54 7.02
C LEU A 300 11.64 -13.86 8.32
N ASP A 301 12.38 -14.14 9.39
CA ASP A 301 11.82 -14.20 10.74
C ASP A 301 11.42 -12.82 11.24
N VAL A 302 10.58 -12.76 12.29
CA VAL A 302 10.21 -11.49 12.96
C VAL A 302 11.48 -10.84 13.52
N ILE A 303 11.76 -9.62 13.09
CA ILE A 303 12.93 -8.85 13.51
C ILE A 303 12.61 -7.80 14.56
N GLY A 304 13.64 -7.36 15.27
CA GLY A 304 13.54 -6.39 16.34
C GLY A 304 13.29 -7.03 17.71
N SER A 305 13.15 -6.21 18.72
CA SER A 305 12.95 -6.67 20.09
C SER A 305 12.12 -5.69 20.93
N LYS A 306 11.67 -6.17 22.09
CA LYS A 306 10.95 -5.33 23.06
C LYS A 306 11.84 -4.22 23.62
N GLU A 307 13.12 -4.48 23.78
CA GLU A 307 14.13 -3.50 24.24
C GLU A 307 14.35 -2.40 23.19
N GLN A 308 14.25 -2.73 21.91
CA GLN A 308 14.29 -1.75 20.81
C GLN A 308 12.96 -1.03 20.61
N GLY A 309 11.90 -1.45 21.31
CA GLY A 309 10.56 -0.87 21.27
C GLY A 309 9.70 -1.27 20.08
N LEU A 310 10.20 -2.13 19.18
CA LEU A 310 9.54 -2.43 17.91
C LEU A 310 9.92 -3.81 17.38
N LYS A 311 8.92 -4.58 16.93
CA LYS A 311 9.09 -5.76 16.07
C LYS A 311 8.34 -5.60 14.76
N GLN A 312 8.90 -6.13 13.67
CA GLN A 312 8.35 -6.02 12.30
C GLN A 312 8.67 -7.25 11.46
N ILE A 313 7.87 -7.44 10.39
CA ILE A 313 8.10 -8.47 9.38
C ILE A 313 7.34 -8.16 8.09
N PHE A 314 7.89 -8.52 6.94
CA PHE A 314 7.23 -8.46 5.64
C PHE A 314 6.70 -9.83 5.22
N SER A 315 5.45 -9.87 4.75
CA SER A 315 4.98 -11.00 3.94
C SER A 315 5.64 -10.99 2.56
N SER A 316 5.60 -12.11 1.86
CA SER A 316 5.83 -12.10 0.40
C SER A 316 4.78 -11.25 -0.31
N ALA A 317 5.12 -10.74 -1.50
CA ALA A 317 4.20 -9.94 -2.30
C ALA A 317 2.94 -10.74 -2.69
N SER A 318 1.78 -10.10 -2.61
CA SER A 318 0.52 -10.70 -3.02
C SER A 318 0.54 -11.06 -4.52
N GLU A 319 0.09 -12.25 -4.87
CA GLU A 319 -0.11 -12.67 -6.27
C GLU A 319 -1.18 -11.84 -6.98
N HIS A 320 -2.10 -11.22 -6.22
CA HIS A 320 -3.24 -10.49 -6.77
C HIS A 320 -2.95 -9.01 -6.97
N SER A 321 -2.22 -8.38 -6.04
CA SER A 321 -1.98 -6.93 -6.04
C SER A 321 -0.53 -6.52 -6.19
N SER A 322 0.43 -7.46 -6.05
CA SER A 322 1.87 -7.21 -5.95
C SER A 322 2.26 -6.33 -4.73
N LEU A 323 1.40 -6.25 -3.73
CA LEU A 323 1.66 -5.52 -2.49
C LEU A 323 2.11 -6.47 -1.39
N ILE A 324 3.00 -5.96 -0.56
CA ILE A 324 3.48 -6.60 0.66
C ILE A 324 2.63 -6.11 1.84
N ILE A 325 2.25 -7.01 2.73
CA ILE A 325 1.73 -6.66 4.05
C ILE A 325 2.88 -6.72 5.04
N GLU A 326 3.07 -5.63 5.78
CA GLU A 326 3.96 -5.59 6.92
C GLU A 326 3.16 -5.72 8.22
N TYR A 327 3.65 -6.45 9.20
CA TYR A 327 3.14 -6.40 10.57
C TYR A 327 4.12 -5.65 11.46
N VAL A 328 3.59 -4.78 12.33
CA VAL A 328 4.36 -3.93 13.24
C VAL A 328 3.77 -4.02 14.64
N GLN A 329 4.52 -4.55 15.60
CA GLN A 329 4.19 -4.47 17.02
C GLN A 329 5.11 -3.48 17.70
N ARG A 330 4.53 -2.42 18.29
CA ARG A 330 5.22 -1.42 19.10
C ARG A 330 5.02 -1.74 20.56
N PHE A 331 6.06 -1.59 21.37
CA PHE A 331 6.03 -1.93 22.80
C PHE A 331 6.01 -0.67 23.64
N GLY A 332 5.07 -0.63 24.61
CA GLY A 332 4.95 0.49 25.54
C GLY A 332 4.81 1.86 24.85
N ASP A 333 5.51 2.84 25.42
CA ASP A 333 5.50 4.24 24.94
C ASP A 333 6.63 4.51 23.93
N PHE A 334 6.89 3.57 23.01
CA PHE A 334 7.92 3.78 21.98
C PHE A 334 7.64 5.04 21.16
N ASP A 335 8.49 6.06 21.29
CA ASP A 335 8.34 7.37 20.67
C ASP A 335 9.02 7.46 19.28
N GLY A 336 9.89 6.52 18.95
CA GLY A 336 10.49 6.37 17.61
C GLY A 336 9.48 5.87 16.59
N PHE A 337 9.78 6.07 15.30
CA PHE A 337 8.95 5.50 14.24
C PHE A 337 9.45 4.11 13.84
N PHE A 338 10.76 3.98 13.64
CA PHE A 338 11.46 2.73 13.37
C PHE A 338 12.68 2.54 14.27
N ALA A 339 13.12 1.28 14.42
CA ALA A 339 14.46 0.97 14.89
C ALA A 339 15.39 0.89 13.67
N LYS A 340 16.56 1.54 13.73
CA LYS A 340 17.47 1.63 12.57
C LYS A 340 17.93 0.27 12.07
N ASP A 341 18.23 -0.64 12.99
CA ASP A 341 18.68 -1.99 12.65
C ASP A 341 17.57 -2.78 11.94
N ASN A 342 16.32 -2.66 12.39
CA ASN A 342 15.17 -3.29 11.73
C ASN A 342 15.00 -2.77 10.29
N VAL A 343 15.13 -1.45 10.07
CA VAL A 343 15.05 -0.89 8.71
C VAL A 343 16.16 -1.47 7.83
N ALA A 344 17.37 -1.65 8.37
CA ALA A 344 18.48 -2.24 7.63
C ALA A 344 18.21 -3.70 7.24
N GLU A 345 17.74 -4.53 8.18
CA GLU A 345 17.43 -5.94 7.93
C GLU A 345 16.28 -6.10 6.91
N LEU A 346 15.19 -5.36 7.06
CA LEU A 346 14.06 -5.39 6.11
C LEU A 346 14.46 -4.89 4.71
N THR A 347 15.31 -3.86 4.64
CA THR A 347 15.80 -3.34 3.36
C THR A 347 16.66 -4.38 2.66
N HIS A 348 17.52 -5.09 3.40
CA HIS A 348 18.36 -6.15 2.86
C HIS A 348 17.51 -7.34 2.36
N ALA A 349 16.58 -7.84 3.17
CA ALA A 349 15.71 -8.97 2.82
C ALA A 349 14.89 -8.70 1.55
N ALA A 350 14.26 -7.51 1.46
CA ALA A 350 13.52 -7.11 0.28
C ALA A 350 14.44 -6.93 -0.96
N GLY A 351 15.70 -6.54 -0.78
CA GLY A 351 16.69 -6.46 -1.86
C GLY A 351 17.07 -7.83 -2.41
N VAL A 352 17.26 -8.82 -1.55
CA VAL A 352 17.56 -10.20 -1.95
C VAL A 352 16.38 -10.83 -2.71
N GLU A 353 15.14 -10.61 -2.27
CA GLU A 353 13.94 -11.08 -2.99
C GLU A 353 13.90 -10.52 -4.41
N GLU A 354 14.15 -9.21 -4.58
CA GLU A 354 14.15 -8.56 -5.89
C GLU A 354 15.24 -9.11 -6.84
N GLU A 355 16.42 -9.37 -6.33
CA GLU A 355 17.51 -9.98 -7.12
C GLU A 355 17.14 -11.40 -7.57
N LEU A 356 16.51 -12.21 -6.74
CA LEU A 356 16.02 -13.54 -7.10
C LEU A 356 14.93 -13.48 -8.19
N ILE A 357 14.01 -12.54 -8.09
CA ILE A 357 12.95 -12.33 -9.09
C ILE A 357 13.57 -11.90 -10.44
N GLU A 358 14.55 -11.00 -10.45
CA GLU A 358 15.28 -10.61 -11.67
C GLU A 358 15.97 -11.82 -12.34
N LEU A 359 16.65 -12.65 -11.58
CA LEU A 359 17.31 -13.84 -12.09
C LEU A 359 16.34 -14.85 -12.70
N GLN A 360 15.18 -15.05 -12.07
CA GLN A 360 14.12 -15.91 -12.59
C GLN A 360 13.52 -15.37 -13.88
N ALA A 361 13.27 -14.06 -13.96
CA ALA A 361 12.75 -13.40 -15.17
C ALA A 361 13.74 -13.51 -16.35
N GLN A 362 15.04 -13.34 -16.09
CA GLN A 362 16.09 -13.48 -17.11
C GLN A 362 16.22 -14.93 -17.60
N SER A 363 16.11 -15.92 -16.73
CA SER A 363 16.19 -17.35 -17.08
C SER A 363 14.98 -17.81 -17.89
N SER A 364 13.78 -17.29 -17.63
CA SER A 364 12.56 -17.59 -18.38
C SER A 364 12.50 -16.88 -19.74
N GLY A 365 13.11 -15.71 -19.88
CA GLY A 365 13.20 -14.95 -21.13
C GLY A 365 14.25 -15.49 -22.14
N GLN A 366 15.17 -16.35 -21.69
CA GLN A 366 16.14 -17.02 -22.60
C GLN A 366 15.59 -18.32 -23.23
N SER A 367 14.38 -18.74 -22.85
CA SER A 367 13.72 -19.96 -23.37
C SER A 367 12.67 -19.67 -24.44
N ALA A 368 12.52 -18.46 -24.89
CA ALA A 368 11.66 -18.01 -25.98
C ALA A 368 12.50 -17.36 -27.10
#